data_1f144f4d4a119b9bc8e18ef32a731fc8
#
_entry.id   1f144f4d4a119b9bc8e18ef32a731fc8
#
_cell.length_a   1.000
_cell.length_b   1.000
_cell.length_c   1.000
_cell.angle_alpha   90.00
_cell.angle_beta   90.00
_cell.angle_gamma   90.00
#
_symmetry.space_group_name_H-M   'P 1'
#
loop_
_entity.id
_entity.type
_entity.pdbx_description
1 polymer ?
#
loop_
_entity_poly.entity_id
_entity_poly.type
_entity_poly.pdbx_seq_one_letter_code
_entity_poly.pdbx_strand_id
1 'polypeptide(L)'
;GRMTAPDTHAASDPRPVTDPRPVTDIRPLIGIAATRPLTGAEAEAAFGALFDARATPAQIGGLLMAMRVRGETVEEMAAAARAMRARMNRITAPEGAIDIVGTGGDGKGTLNISTAAALVVAGAGVPVAKHGNRNLSSKSGSADALTHLGLDVMGGPAVAQRALDDCGICFMMATTHHPAMRHVGPARAELGTRTIFNLLGPLTNPAGVRAQLT
;
A
#
# COMPACT_ATOMS: atom_id res chain seq x y z
N GLY A 1 -63.37 17.80 5.63
CA GLY A 1 -62.17 17.32 4.98
C GLY A 1 -61.13 16.87 6.02
N ARG A 2 -60.93 15.58 6.19
CA ARG A 2 -59.84 15.04 7.01
C ARG A 2 -58.58 14.97 6.13
N MET A 3 -57.53 15.65 6.54
CA MET A 3 -56.18 15.50 6.00
C MET A 3 -55.55 14.27 6.65
N THR A 4 -55.19 13.28 5.84
CA THR A 4 -54.36 12.13 6.20
C THR A 4 -52.90 12.53 6.07
N ALA A 5 -52.10 12.30 7.11
CA ALA A 5 -50.64 12.47 7.11
C ALA A 5 -49.96 11.38 6.24
N PRO A 6 -48.85 11.69 5.59
CA PRO A 6 -48.12 10.69 4.80
C PRO A 6 -47.29 9.75 5.70
N ASP A 7 -47.25 8.49 5.28
CA ASP A 7 -46.47 7.40 5.85
C ASP A 7 -44.99 7.71 5.96
N THR A 8 -44.44 7.44 7.14
CA THR A 8 -43.01 7.45 7.41
C THR A 8 -42.34 6.29 6.71
N HIS A 9 -41.47 6.59 5.76
CA HIS A 9 -40.54 5.63 5.16
C HIS A 9 -39.69 4.96 6.27
N ALA A 10 -39.90 3.67 6.47
CA ALA A 10 -39.02 2.83 7.25
C ALA A 10 -37.65 2.75 6.54
N ALA A 11 -36.63 3.32 7.16
CA ALA A 11 -35.25 3.15 6.74
C ALA A 11 -34.90 1.66 6.85
N SER A 12 -34.57 1.02 5.73
CA SER A 12 -34.07 -0.35 5.68
C SER A 12 -32.68 -0.39 6.33
N ASP A 13 -32.61 -1.04 7.49
CA ASP A 13 -31.36 -1.37 8.17
C ASP A 13 -30.46 -2.20 7.22
N PRO A 14 -29.26 -1.73 6.87
CA PRO A 14 -28.38 -2.51 6.02
C PRO A 14 -27.87 -3.72 6.83
N ARG A 15 -28.43 -4.89 6.54
CA ARG A 15 -27.93 -6.14 7.10
C ARG A 15 -26.44 -6.28 6.78
N PRO A 16 -25.58 -6.61 7.77
CA PRO A 16 -24.18 -6.84 7.49
C PRO A 16 -24.03 -7.99 6.48
N VAL A 17 -23.34 -7.70 5.39
CA VAL A 17 -22.96 -8.73 4.42
C VAL A 17 -21.98 -9.66 5.13
N THR A 18 -22.44 -10.83 5.55
CA THR A 18 -21.58 -11.86 6.12
C THR A 18 -20.81 -12.52 4.97
N ASP A 19 -19.54 -12.16 4.84
CA ASP A 19 -18.60 -12.86 3.93
C ASP A 19 -18.36 -14.29 4.44
N PRO A 20 -18.64 -15.34 3.65
CA PRO A 20 -18.53 -16.73 4.09
C PRO A 20 -17.10 -17.26 4.19
N ARG A 21 -16.07 -16.40 3.97
CA ARG A 21 -14.68 -16.83 4.11
C ARG A 21 -14.36 -17.15 5.57
N PRO A 22 -13.63 -18.26 5.86
CA PRO A 22 -13.27 -18.59 7.23
C PRO A 22 -12.44 -17.45 7.82
N VAL A 23 -12.94 -16.87 8.91
CA VAL A 23 -12.23 -15.84 9.67
C VAL A 23 -11.01 -16.53 10.27
N THR A 24 -9.83 -16.25 9.74
CA THR A 24 -8.58 -16.62 10.42
C THR A 24 -8.49 -15.76 11.67
N ASP A 25 -8.67 -16.35 12.84
CA ASP A 25 -8.51 -15.63 14.10
C ASP A 25 -7.05 -15.23 14.28
N ILE A 26 -6.74 -13.94 14.17
CA ILE A 26 -5.37 -13.45 14.32
C ILE A 26 -5.00 -13.14 15.78
N ARG A 27 -5.94 -13.28 16.73
CA ARG A 27 -5.67 -13.00 18.16
C ARG A 27 -4.48 -13.77 18.72
N PRO A 28 -4.32 -15.08 18.46
CA PRO A 28 -3.13 -15.81 18.88
C PRO A 28 -1.83 -15.23 18.29
N LEU A 29 -1.86 -14.80 17.01
CA LEU A 29 -0.69 -14.23 16.33
C LEU A 29 -0.28 -12.88 16.90
N ILE A 30 -1.24 -12.08 17.38
CA ILE A 30 -0.95 -10.82 18.10
C ILE A 30 -0.22 -11.11 19.40
N GLY A 31 -0.71 -12.09 20.18
CA GLY A 31 -0.06 -12.51 21.44
C GLY A 31 1.37 -13.02 21.20
N ILE A 32 1.57 -13.83 20.18
CA ILE A 32 2.89 -14.32 19.78
C ILE A 32 3.80 -13.16 19.37
N ALA A 33 3.32 -12.26 18.49
CA ALA A 33 4.10 -11.12 18.01
C ALA A 33 4.56 -10.18 19.13
N ALA A 34 3.83 -10.14 20.25
CA ALA A 34 4.22 -9.35 21.43
C ALA A 34 5.38 -9.95 22.22
N THR A 35 5.65 -11.25 22.07
CA THR A 35 6.64 -11.97 22.89
C THR A 35 7.83 -12.48 22.09
N ARG A 36 7.65 -12.85 20.83
CA ARG A 36 8.68 -13.31 19.92
C ARG A 36 8.37 -12.93 18.45
N PRO A 37 9.37 -13.00 17.55
CA PRO A 37 9.13 -12.93 16.11
C PRO A 37 8.13 -13.99 15.63
N LEU A 38 7.31 -13.60 14.67
CA LEU A 38 6.48 -14.54 13.91
C LEU A 38 7.39 -15.35 12.97
N THR A 39 7.14 -16.65 12.86
CA THR A 39 7.69 -17.43 11.75
C THR A 39 7.14 -16.96 10.41
N GLY A 40 7.78 -17.32 9.29
CA GLY A 40 7.31 -16.95 7.96
C GLY A 40 5.85 -17.35 7.72
N ALA A 41 5.46 -18.56 8.13
CA ALA A 41 4.08 -19.04 7.98
C ALA A 41 3.08 -18.25 8.85
N GLU A 42 3.44 -17.98 10.12
CA GLU A 42 2.63 -17.15 11.02
C GLU A 42 2.45 -15.73 10.48
N ALA A 43 3.53 -15.12 9.97
CA ALA A 43 3.49 -13.80 9.38
C ALA A 43 2.67 -13.76 8.09
N GLU A 44 2.81 -14.75 7.20
CA GLU A 44 1.97 -14.87 6.00
C GLU A 44 0.48 -15.00 6.34
N ALA A 45 0.13 -15.80 7.34
CA ALA A 45 -1.25 -15.95 7.82
C ALA A 45 -1.78 -14.61 8.38
N ALA A 46 -0.98 -13.92 9.21
CA ALA A 46 -1.33 -12.63 9.79
C ALA A 46 -1.56 -11.58 8.70
N PHE A 47 -0.58 -11.34 7.83
CA PHE A 47 -0.69 -10.33 6.76
C PHE A 47 -1.76 -10.69 5.72
N GLY A 48 -1.93 -11.98 5.43
CA GLY A 48 -3.04 -12.46 4.61
C GLY A 48 -4.40 -12.05 5.20
N ALA A 49 -4.60 -12.24 6.50
CA ALA A 49 -5.83 -11.85 7.16
C ALA A 49 -6.06 -10.33 7.14
N LEU A 50 -5.00 -9.53 7.31
CA LEU A 50 -5.08 -8.07 7.21
C LEU A 50 -5.53 -7.62 5.81
N PHE A 51 -4.89 -8.14 4.78
CA PHE A 51 -5.17 -7.77 3.39
C PHE A 51 -6.51 -8.29 2.86
N ASP A 52 -7.01 -9.38 3.42
CA ASP A 52 -8.30 -9.98 3.06
C ASP A 52 -9.48 -9.43 3.90
N ALA A 53 -9.27 -8.31 4.63
CA ALA A 53 -10.29 -7.69 5.49
C ALA A 53 -10.83 -8.61 6.61
N ARG A 54 -10.01 -9.56 7.07
CA ARG A 54 -10.39 -10.53 8.12
C ARG A 54 -9.91 -10.14 9.52
N ALA A 55 -9.34 -8.94 9.65
CA ALA A 55 -8.88 -8.36 10.92
C ALA A 55 -9.62 -7.06 11.20
N THR A 56 -9.98 -6.84 12.47
CA THR A 56 -10.56 -5.58 12.90
C THR A 56 -9.49 -4.48 13.01
N PRO A 57 -9.85 -3.19 13.00
CA PRO A 57 -8.88 -2.11 13.22
C PRO A 57 -8.06 -2.26 14.50
N ALA A 58 -8.68 -2.70 15.59
CA ALA A 58 -7.99 -2.97 16.85
C ALA A 58 -6.96 -4.12 16.72
N GLN A 59 -7.29 -5.18 16.00
CA GLN A 59 -6.38 -6.29 15.74
C GLN A 59 -5.22 -5.88 14.84
N ILE A 60 -5.48 -5.07 13.80
CA ILE A 60 -4.43 -4.50 12.94
C ILE A 60 -3.50 -3.64 13.77
N GLY A 61 -4.02 -2.71 14.56
CA GLY A 61 -3.24 -1.84 15.45
C GLY A 61 -2.41 -2.64 16.44
N GLY A 62 -3.02 -3.61 17.11
CA GLY A 62 -2.35 -4.48 18.08
C GLY A 62 -1.18 -5.26 17.48
N LEU A 63 -1.38 -5.88 16.30
CA LEU A 63 -0.31 -6.61 15.61
C LEU A 63 0.84 -5.69 15.19
N LEU A 64 0.52 -4.56 14.54
CA LEU A 64 1.54 -3.64 14.06
C LEU A 64 2.36 -3.03 15.19
N MET A 65 1.73 -2.69 16.31
CA MET A 65 2.43 -2.14 17.47
C MET A 65 3.24 -3.19 18.21
N ALA A 66 2.74 -4.42 18.35
CA ALA A 66 3.50 -5.53 18.92
C ALA A 66 4.81 -5.78 18.16
N MET A 67 4.72 -5.87 16.82
CA MET A 67 5.89 -6.04 15.96
C MET A 67 6.86 -4.85 16.06
N ARG A 68 6.33 -3.60 16.01
CA ARG A 68 7.14 -2.40 16.08
C ARG A 68 7.92 -2.28 17.39
N VAL A 69 7.28 -2.53 18.54
CA VAL A 69 7.92 -2.40 19.86
C VAL A 69 9.02 -3.44 20.06
N ARG A 70 8.79 -4.64 19.57
CA ARG A 70 9.77 -5.72 19.61
C ARG A 70 10.90 -5.55 18.58
N GLY A 71 10.64 -4.89 17.48
CA GLY A 71 11.46 -4.83 16.27
C GLY A 71 11.05 -5.91 15.27
N GLU A 72 10.80 -5.49 14.03
CA GLU A 72 10.46 -6.39 12.93
C GLU A 72 11.69 -7.16 12.44
N THR A 73 11.49 -8.42 12.05
CA THR A 73 12.54 -9.25 11.48
C THR A 73 12.50 -9.27 9.94
N VAL A 74 13.61 -9.65 9.33
CA VAL A 74 13.70 -9.83 7.86
C VAL A 74 12.68 -10.86 7.36
N GLU A 75 12.46 -11.93 8.13
CA GLU A 75 11.50 -12.99 7.78
C GLU A 75 10.07 -12.45 7.77
N GLU A 76 9.68 -11.66 8.76
CA GLU A 76 8.39 -11.00 8.84
C GLU A 76 8.20 -9.98 7.71
N MET A 77 9.22 -9.19 7.41
CA MET A 77 9.20 -8.25 6.26
C MET A 77 9.04 -8.97 4.94
N ALA A 78 9.76 -10.08 4.74
CA ALA A 78 9.66 -10.89 3.53
C ALA A 78 8.27 -11.52 3.38
N ALA A 79 7.68 -12.04 4.47
CA ALA A 79 6.33 -12.59 4.47
C ALA A 79 5.28 -11.52 4.15
N ALA A 80 5.37 -10.36 4.78
CA ALA A 80 4.48 -9.22 4.50
C ALA A 80 4.58 -8.76 3.03
N ALA A 81 5.82 -8.67 2.49
CA ALA A 81 6.04 -8.32 1.10
C ALA A 81 5.45 -9.36 0.14
N ARG A 82 5.61 -10.67 0.40
CA ARG A 82 4.99 -11.74 -0.39
C ARG A 82 3.47 -11.66 -0.36
N ALA A 83 2.87 -11.50 0.82
CA ALA A 83 1.43 -11.37 0.98
C ALA A 83 0.86 -10.17 0.22
N MET A 84 1.58 -9.03 0.22
CA MET A 84 1.22 -7.82 -0.51
C MET A 84 1.37 -8.01 -2.03
N ARG A 85 2.48 -8.59 -2.48
CA ARG A 85 2.74 -8.88 -3.90
C ARG A 85 1.74 -9.86 -4.52
N ALA A 86 1.19 -10.79 -3.73
CA ALA A 86 0.17 -11.72 -4.18
C ALA A 86 -1.18 -11.04 -4.50
N ARG A 87 -1.41 -9.82 -3.99
CA ARG A 87 -2.67 -9.08 -4.09
C ARG A 87 -2.56 -7.76 -4.85
N MET A 88 -1.41 -7.48 -5.45
CA MET A 88 -1.21 -6.25 -6.20
C MET A 88 -1.70 -6.34 -7.64
N ASN A 89 -2.12 -5.22 -8.19
CA ASN A 89 -2.38 -5.04 -9.61
C ASN A 89 -1.05 -4.81 -10.34
N ARG A 90 -0.62 -5.80 -11.10
CA ARG A 90 0.70 -5.81 -11.75
C ARG A 90 0.69 -5.11 -13.10
N ILE A 91 1.87 -4.66 -13.50
CA ILE A 91 2.23 -4.35 -14.88
C ILE A 91 3.50 -5.13 -15.25
N THR A 92 3.85 -5.12 -16.53
CA THR A 92 5.06 -5.78 -17.05
C THR A 92 6.09 -4.73 -17.42
N ALA A 93 7.27 -4.80 -16.82
CA ALA A 93 8.38 -3.94 -17.18
C ALA A 93 9.33 -4.64 -18.17
N PRO A 94 9.95 -3.90 -19.10
CA PRO A 94 11.01 -4.43 -19.95
C PRO A 94 12.25 -4.80 -19.10
N GLU A 95 13.10 -5.64 -19.67
CA GLU A 95 14.39 -5.99 -19.06
C GLU A 95 15.24 -4.72 -18.85
N GLY A 96 15.96 -4.66 -17.74
CA GLY A 96 16.76 -3.50 -17.37
C GLY A 96 15.95 -2.35 -16.76
N ALA A 97 14.64 -2.46 -16.64
CA ALA A 97 13.84 -1.44 -15.97
C ALA A 97 14.20 -1.31 -14.49
N ILE A 98 14.20 -0.07 -14.00
CA ILE A 98 14.52 0.23 -12.61
C ILE A 98 13.38 0.96 -11.88
N ASP A 99 13.39 0.88 -10.56
CA ASP A 99 12.59 1.74 -9.68
C ASP A 99 13.49 2.78 -9.01
N ILE A 100 13.00 3.99 -8.86
CA ILE A 100 13.67 5.05 -8.08
C ILE A 100 12.67 5.49 -7.00
N VAL A 101 12.82 4.92 -5.81
CA VAL A 101 11.83 5.01 -4.74
C VAL A 101 12.49 5.32 -3.41
N GLY A 102 11.88 6.18 -2.60
CA GLY A 102 12.27 6.37 -1.21
C GLY A 102 11.29 5.65 -0.27
N THR A 103 11.73 5.36 0.96
CA THR A 103 10.85 4.81 2.01
C THR A 103 9.77 5.80 2.44
N GLY A 104 9.94 7.08 2.13
CA GLY A 104 9.05 8.17 2.57
C GLY A 104 9.14 8.45 4.07
N GLY A 105 8.61 9.59 4.49
CA GLY A 105 8.44 9.89 5.92
C GLY A 105 9.73 10.17 6.70
N ASP A 106 10.81 10.60 6.03
CA ASP A 106 12.05 11.01 6.68
C ASP A 106 11.94 12.39 7.38
N GLY A 107 10.82 13.08 7.19
CA GLY A 107 10.52 14.37 7.83
C GLY A 107 11.43 15.54 7.39
N LYS A 108 12.33 15.34 6.43
CA LYS A 108 13.33 16.33 6.06
C LYS A 108 12.83 17.42 5.11
N GLY A 109 11.59 17.33 4.60
CA GLY A 109 10.99 18.35 3.73
C GLY A 109 11.77 18.64 2.46
N THR A 110 12.52 17.66 1.97
CA THR A 110 13.39 17.80 0.80
C THR A 110 12.58 17.89 -0.49
N LEU A 111 13.22 18.31 -1.56
CA LEU A 111 12.67 18.28 -2.93
C LEU A 111 12.33 16.85 -3.34
N ASN A 112 11.42 16.68 -4.30
CA ASN A 112 11.05 15.38 -4.88
C ASN A 112 12.20 14.78 -5.72
N ILE A 113 13.37 14.56 -5.09
CA ILE A 113 14.62 14.13 -5.73
C ILE A 113 14.41 12.83 -6.49
N SER A 114 13.74 11.86 -5.90
CA SER A 114 13.49 10.57 -6.57
C SER A 114 12.64 10.71 -7.84
N THR A 115 11.73 11.69 -7.89
CA THR A 115 10.93 11.97 -9.09
C THR A 115 11.76 12.65 -10.17
N ALA A 116 12.57 13.64 -9.79
CA ALA A 116 13.48 14.31 -10.72
C ALA A 116 14.52 13.31 -11.29
N ALA A 117 15.12 12.50 -10.43
CA ALA A 117 16.07 11.47 -10.85
C ALA A 117 15.42 10.44 -11.81
N ALA A 118 14.16 10.04 -11.55
CA ALA A 118 13.43 9.14 -12.43
C ALA A 118 13.29 9.69 -13.86
N LEU A 119 12.97 10.98 -13.99
CA LEU A 119 12.85 11.66 -15.30
C LEU A 119 14.20 11.74 -16.01
N VAL A 120 15.29 12.08 -15.29
CA VAL A 120 16.63 12.15 -15.87
C VAL A 120 17.10 10.77 -16.35
N VAL A 121 16.89 9.73 -15.56
CA VAL A 121 17.28 8.35 -15.90
C VAL A 121 16.48 7.83 -17.09
N ALA A 122 15.19 8.09 -17.14
CA ALA A 122 14.36 7.76 -18.31
C ALA A 122 14.81 8.53 -19.56
N GLY A 123 15.13 9.81 -19.43
CA GLY A 123 15.70 10.63 -20.52
C GLY A 123 17.06 10.15 -21.02
N ALA A 124 17.81 9.43 -20.18
CA ALA A 124 19.04 8.76 -20.57
C ALA A 124 18.82 7.37 -21.23
N GLY A 125 17.57 6.96 -21.44
CA GLY A 125 17.21 5.73 -22.16
C GLY A 125 17.06 4.48 -21.28
N VAL A 126 17.09 4.61 -19.95
CA VAL A 126 16.83 3.48 -19.04
C VAL A 126 15.34 3.45 -18.68
N PRO A 127 14.63 2.33 -18.91
CA PRO A 127 13.21 2.25 -18.56
C PRO A 127 13.01 2.40 -17.05
N VAL A 128 12.04 3.25 -16.64
CA VAL A 128 11.76 3.53 -15.23
C VAL A 128 10.32 3.18 -14.87
N ALA A 129 10.13 2.17 -14.03
CA ALA A 129 8.84 1.81 -13.46
C ALA A 129 8.76 2.31 -12.02
N LYS A 130 8.45 3.61 -11.85
CA LYS A 130 8.48 4.28 -10.56
C LYS A 130 7.27 3.95 -9.71
N HIS A 131 7.51 3.32 -8.56
CA HIS A 131 6.50 3.14 -7.53
C HIS A 131 6.47 4.37 -6.60
N GLY A 132 5.29 4.83 -6.24
CA GLY A 132 5.15 5.99 -5.37
C GLY A 132 3.78 6.09 -4.71
N ASN A 133 3.68 7.03 -3.77
CA ASN A 133 2.43 7.32 -3.06
C ASN A 133 2.28 8.83 -2.87
N ARG A 134 1.08 9.25 -2.47
CA ARG A 134 0.90 10.59 -1.87
C ARG A 134 1.59 10.61 -0.52
N ASN A 135 2.24 11.71 -0.22
CA ASN A 135 2.89 11.84 1.08
C ASN A 135 1.85 12.27 2.13
N LEU A 136 1.75 11.52 3.22
CA LEU A 136 0.87 11.86 4.35
C LEU A 136 1.51 12.86 5.33
N SER A 137 2.82 13.09 5.22
CA SER A 137 3.59 13.83 6.24
C SER A 137 4.44 14.99 5.70
N SER A 138 4.55 15.21 4.39
CA SER A 138 5.30 16.33 3.82
C SER A 138 4.41 17.27 3.01
N LYS A 139 4.87 18.52 2.82
CA LYS A 139 4.17 19.57 2.06
C LYS A 139 4.02 19.25 0.56
N SER A 140 4.77 18.29 0.01
CA SER A 140 4.75 17.90 -1.40
C SER A 140 5.23 16.46 -1.56
N GLY A 141 4.33 15.55 -1.95
CA GLY A 141 4.67 14.18 -2.34
C GLY A 141 4.99 14.07 -3.83
N SER A 142 5.61 12.94 -4.24
CA SER A 142 5.89 12.66 -5.65
C SER A 142 4.63 12.73 -6.52
N ALA A 143 3.52 12.16 -6.05
CA ALA A 143 2.25 12.19 -6.75
C ALA A 143 1.70 13.62 -6.90
N ASP A 144 1.86 14.46 -5.88
CA ASP A 144 1.37 15.84 -5.91
C ASP A 144 2.14 16.67 -6.94
N ALA A 145 3.47 16.55 -6.97
CA ALA A 145 4.31 17.20 -7.96
C ALA A 145 3.95 16.77 -9.40
N LEU A 146 3.77 15.47 -9.65
CA LEU A 146 3.39 14.95 -10.95
C LEU A 146 2.00 15.41 -11.37
N THR A 147 1.03 15.47 -10.45
CA THR A 147 -0.30 16.00 -10.71
C THR A 147 -0.25 17.48 -11.12
N HIS A 148 0.58 18.30 -10.46
CA HIS A 148 0.78 19.70 -10.84
C HIS A 148 1.42 19.86 -12.22
N LEU A 149 2.19 18.88 -12.67
CA LEU A 149 2.73 18.79 -14.04
C LEU A 149 1.73 18.26 -15.06
N GLY A 150 0.50 17.97 -14.65
CA GLY A 150 -0.59 17.52 -15.54
C GLY A 150 -0.67 16.00 -15.75
N LEU A 151 0.08 15.19 -14.99
CA LEU A 151 0.00 13.72 -15.08
C LEU A 151 -1.24 13.19 -14.33
N ASP A 152 -1.96 12.27 -14.96
CA ASP A 152 -2.97 11.45 -14.26
C ASP A 152 -2.29 10.34 -13.46
N VAL A 153 -1.93 10.64 -12.23
CA VAL A 153 -1.31 9.67 -11.32
C VAL A 153 -2.28 8.57 -10.85
N MET A 154 -3.59 8.74 -11.08
CA MET A 154 -4.63 7.81 -10.67
C MET A 154 -5.08 6.87 -11.79
N GLY A 155 -4.51 6.96 -12.98
CA GLY A 155 -4.92 6.23 -14.17
C GLY A 155 -4.85 4.69 -14.09
N GLY A 156 -4.24 4.17 -13.04
CA GLY A 156 -4.19 2.73 -12.76
C GLY A 156 -3.26 1.92 -13.68
N PRO A 157 -3.32 0.56 -13.59
CA PRO A 157 -2.35 -0.31 -14.25
C PRO A 157 -2.30 -0.17 -15.78
N ALA A 158 -3.43 -0.01 -16.44
CA ALA A 158 -3.48 0.11 -17.91
C ALA A 158 -2.83 1.40 -18.42
N VAL A 159 -3.00 2.51 -17.70
CA VAL A 159 -2.36 3.78 -18.04
C VAL A 159 -0.86 3.72 -17.74
N ALA A 160 -0.47 3.15 -16.59
CA ALA A 160 0.92 2.96 -16.22
C ALA A 160 1.66 2.06 -17.24
N GLN A 161 1.02 0.96 -17.71
CA GLN A 161 1.60 0.09 -18.72
C GLN A 161 1.84 0.85 -20.04
N ARG A 162 0.84 1.55 -20.55
CA ARG A 162 0.98 2.34 -21.79
C ARG A 162 2.07 3.39 -21.68
N ALA A 163 2.13 4.13 -20.55
CA ALA A 163 3.17 5.13 -20.34
C ALA A 163 4.57 4.51 -20.35
N LEU A 164 4.74 3.33 -19.75
CA LEU A 164 6.01 2.61 -19.77
C LEU A 164 6.38 2.15 -21.18
N ASP A 165 5.42 1.62 -21.94
CA ASP A 165 5.62 1.13 -23.29
C ASP A 165 5.93 2.25 -24.30
N ASP A 166 5.22 3.38 -24.20
CA ASP A 166 5.30 4.49 -25.15
C ASP A 166 6.43 5.49 -24.82
N CYS A 167 6.66 5.73 -23.52
CA CYS A 167 7.55 6.80 -23.05
C CYS A 167 8.80 6.28 -22.28
N GLY A 168 8.88 4.98 -22.00
CA GLY A 168 9.97 4.41 -21.21
C GLY A 168 9.92 4.78 -19.72
N ILE A 169 8.86 5.44 -19.26
CA ILE A 169 8.67 5.78 -17.85
C ILE A 169 7.19 5.71 -17.46
N CYS A 170 6.93 5.16 -16.28
CA CYS A 170 5.59 5.23 -15.70
C CYS A 170 5.63 5.60 -14.21
N PHE A 171 4.49 6.08 -13.71
CA PHE A 171 4.26 6.26 -12.28
C PHE A 171 3.15 5.31 -11.82
N MET A 172 3.48 4.48 -10.84
CA MET A 172 2.56 3.51 -10.25
C MET A 172 2.13 3.99 -8.87
N MET A 173 0.91 4.54 -8.80
CA MET A 173 0.34 4.99 -7.53
C MET A 173 0.05 3.80 -6.63
N ALA A 174 0.54 3.81 -5.39
CA ALA A 174 0.37 2.71 -4.45
C ALA A 174 -1.10 2.36 -4.20
N THR A 175 -2.00 3.33 -4.14
CA THR A 175 -3.43 3.09 -3.90
C THR A 175 -4.14 2.38 -5.04
N THR A 176 -3.70 2.56 -6.29
CA THR A 176 -4.28 1.89 -7.47
C THR A 176 -3.68 0.50 -7.71
N HIS A 177 -2.43 0.31 -7.28
CA HIS A 177 -1.71 -0.95 -7.47
C HIS A 177 -1.79 -1.91 -6.29
N HIS A 178 -2.05 -1.41 -5.08
CA HIS A 178 -2.19 -2.21 -3.86
C HIS A 178 -3.59 -2.05 -3.22
N PRO A 179 -4.66 -2.54 -3.88
CA PRO A 179 -6.03 -2.33 -3.42
C PRO A 179 -6.30 -2.90 -2.02
N ALA A 180 -5.57 -3.94 -1.61
CA ALA A 180 -5.70 -4.54 -0.29
C ALA A 180 -5.29 -3.59 0.86
N MET A 181 -4.48 -2.56 0.57
CA MET A 181 -4.06 -1.57 1.55
C MET A 181 -5.22 -0.72 2.08
N ARG A 182 -6.36 -0.65 1.37
CA ARG A 182 -7.57 0.03 1.86
C ARG A 182 -8.06 -0.50 3.22
N HIS A 183 -7.81 -1.78 3.52
CA HIS A 183 -8.24 -2.42 4.76
C HIS A 183 -7.31 -2.08 5.94
N VAL A 184 -6.08 -1.69 5.66
CA VAL A 184 -5.05 -1.40 6.65
C VAL A 184 -4.83 0.11 6.84
N GLY A 185 -5.10 0.88 5.79
CA GLY A 185 -4.86 2.32 5.74
C GLY A 185 -5.47 3.10 6.90
N PRO A 186 -6.75 2.93 7.24
CA PRO A 186 -7.40 3.64 8.35
C PRO A 186 -6.69 3.39 9.69
N ALA A 187 -6.46 2.13 10.06
CA ALA A 187 -5.77 1.80 11.32
C ALA A 187 -4.34 2.38 11.37
N ARG A 188 -3.61 2.39 10.25
CA ARG A 188 -2.29 3.05 10.16
C ARG A 188 -2.37 4.57 10.36
N ALA A 189 -3.39 5.21 9.80
CA ALA A 189 -3.60 6.65 9.97
C ALA A 189 -3.90 7.01 11.42
N GLU A 190 -4.75 6.22 12.10
CA GLU A 190 -5.07 6.40 13.52
C GLU A 190 -3.84 6.17 14.43
N LEU A 191 -3.00 5.17 14.11
CA LEU A 191 -1.76 4.94 14.86
C LEU A 191 -0.78 6.11 14.78
N GLY A 192 -0.79 6.88 13.70
CA GLY A 192 0.04 8.06 13.50
C GLY A 192 1.56 7.81 13.62
N THR A 193 2.00 6.56 13.50
CA THR A 193 3.39 6.17 13.71
C THR A 193 3.89 5.24 12.60
N ARG A 194 5.24 5.13 12.49
CA ARG A 194 5.87 4.19 11.54
C ARG A 194 5.60 2.75 11.98
N THR A 195 5.36 1.89 10.99
CA THR A 195 5.17 0.45 11.16
C THR A 195 5.90 -0.28 10.03
N ILE A 196 5.91 -1.61 10.03
CA ILE A 196 6.47 -2.43 8.96
C ILE A 196 6.05 -1.96 7.55
N PHE A 197 4.84 -1.43 7.40
CA PHE A 197 4.33 -0.93 6.11
C PHE A 197 5.12 0.24 5.53
N ASN A 198 5.88 0.97 6.33
CA ASN A 198 6.76 2.02 5.83
C ASN A 198 8.00 1.47 5.13
N LEU A 199 8.33 0.21 5.34
CA LEU A 199 9.46 -0.48 4.73
C LEU A 199 9.04 -1.31 3.50
N LEU A 200 7.75 -1.60 3.33
CA LEU A 200 7.26 -2.48 2.27
C LEU A 200 7.15 -1.81 0.90
N GLY A 201 7.05 -0.48 0.84
CA GLY A 201 6.92 0.25 -0.43
C GLY A 201 8.01 -0.13 -1.44
N PRO A 202 9.29 0.01 -1.10
CA PRO A 202 10.40 -0.38 -1.97
C PRO A 202 10.43 -1.88 -2.30
N LEU A 203 9.87 -2.74 -1.45
CA LEU A 203 9.89 -4.20 -1.61
C LEU A 203 8.73 -4.74 -2.46
N THR A 204 7.79 -3.89 -2.87
CA THR A 204 6.53 -4.31 -3.49
C THR A 204 6.22 -3.55 -4.78
N ASN A 205 7.24 -3.25 -5.58
CA ASN A 205 7.05 -2.60 -6.87
C ASN A 205 6.14 -3.45 -7.78
N PRO A 206 5.04 -2.88 -8.31
CA PRO A 206 4.05 -3.62 -9.11
C PRO A 206 4.57 -4.13 -10.45
N ALA A 207 5.63 -3.53 -11.01
CA ALA A 207 6.27 -3.98 -12.24
C ALA A 207 7.30 -5.10 -12.01
N GLY A 208 7.57 -5.46 -10.75
CA GLY A 208 8.49 -6.56 -10.40
C GLY A 208 9.93 -6.29 -10.79
N VAL A 209 10.34 -5.04 -10.94
CA VAL A 209 11.72 -4.67 -11.29
C VAL A 209 12.72 -5.18 -10.25
N ARG A 210 13.93 -5.54 -10.71
CA ARG A 210 14.99 -6.09 -9.86
C ARG A 210 16.04 -5.05 -9.48
N ALA A 211 16.20 -4.02 -10.29
CA ALA A 211 17.11 -2.92 -10.03
C ALA A 211 16.35 -1.77 -9.33
N GLN A 212 16.92 -1.24 -8.27
CA GLN A 212 16.27 -0.20 -7.47
C GLN A 212 17.32 0.76 -6.93
N LEU A 213 17.00 2.05 -6.98
CA LEU A 213 17.72 3.11 -6.29
C LEU A 213 16.81 3.62 -5.15
N THR A 214 17.29 3.49 -3.89
CA THR A 214 16.55 3.89 -2.69
C THR A 214 17.36 4.88 -1.85
#